data_033d93d1db3080f5b3dbfad40249b2c7
#
_entry.id   033d93d1db3080f5b3dbfad40249b2c7
#
_cell.length_a   1.000
_cell.length_b   1.000
_cell.length_c   1.000
_cell.angle_alpha   90.00
_cell.angle_beta   90.00
_cell.angle_gamma   90.00
#
_symmetry.space_group_name_H-M   'P 1'
#
loop_
_entity.id
_entity.type
_entity.pdbx_description
1 polymer ?
#
loop_
_entity_poly.entity_id
_entity_poly.type
_entity_poly.pdbx_seq_one_letter_code
_entity_poly.pdbx_strand_id
1 'polypeptide(L)'
;MKEKIKNNPVILFFYRLLKVMTYRIIFSTPIYKIIYPHKIDTVIDNNKKYRLVVCHNRGGGTGSYMKNKYGNEPGVLFFKKIYAADKDYLYCLENSDNHNIYYFNPSKLSDIEINLSEINIVAVESFMSLVPLFNWFKAFNVPITYDIHDYHCIWYEAHFVHNGKLLSKDDLQNSVLRYIGTKITFAQWHKAWMDFFPSVTKINAFSESSKQIFSEYYPDFADKVQVTPHSLDYIKCGTLKSIPEKFTVGIFGMIQDFDKGSSVVKSFLEFSKNKDYEVYINGALRQDCMVEAQNIKYMGRYDVNNLDKIIEDQGISVVFFPSVCPETFSYTISELIHVGVPVACFNTGAQAEKVSNYKFGEIIQKPGNEEILKSLQNAFQKGLNCKNQ
;
A
#
# COMPACT_ATOMS: atom_id res chain seq x y z
N MET A 1 -4.52 27.11 -6.62
CA MET A 1 -4.73 26.46 -7.95
C MET A 1 -4.76 24.93 -7.85
N LYS A 2 -3.82 24.25 -7.18
CA LYS A 2 -3.81 22.78 -7.03
C LYS A 2 -5.06 22.21 -6.31
N GLU A 3 -5.62 22.90 -5.32
CA GLU A 3 -6.86 22.45 -4.64
C GLU A 3 -8.11 22.60 -5.48
N LYS A 4 -8.24 23.68 -6.29
CA LYS A 4 -9.38 23.84 -7.21
C LYS A 4 -9.41 22.77 -8.32
N ILE A 5 -8.23 22.27 -8.72
CA ILE A 5 -8.11 21.17 -9.69
C ILE A 5 -8.56 19.84 -9.09
N LYS A 6 -8.26 19.59 -7.79
CA LYS A 6 -8.61 18.34 -7.12
C LYS A 6 -10.09 18.17 -6.81
N ASN A 7 -10.82 19.27 -6.66
CA ASN A 7 -12.22 19.26 -6.22
C ASN A 7 -13.25 19.32 -7.37
N ASN A 8 -12.80 19.45 -8.62
CA ASN A 8 -13.70 19.44 -9.77
C ASN A 8 -13.42 18.20 -10.64
N PRO A 9 -14.34 17.23 -10.73
CA PRO A 9 -14.11 15.97 -11.44
C PRO A 9 -13.82 16.17 -12.93
N VAL A 10 -14.39 17.19 -13.57
CA VAL A 10 -14.13 17.50 -14.97
C VAL A 10 -12.73 18.06 -15.15
N ILE A 11 -12.33 19.01 -14.30
CA ILE A 11 -10.97 19.58 -14.32
C ILE A 11 -9.94 18.50 -13.97
N LEU A 12 -10.23 17.63 -13.03
CA LEU A 12 -9.36 16.50 -12.65
C LEU A 12 -9.22 15.49 -13.80
N PHE A 13 -10.32 15.21 -14.53
CA PHE A 13 -10.28 14.35 -15.72
C PHE A 13 -9.41 14.96 -16.81
N PHE A 14 -9.60 16.24 -17.14
CA PHE A 14 -8.76 16.94 -18.13
C PHE A 14 -7.31 17.08 -17.68
N TYR A 15 -7.05 17.31 -16.40
CA TYR A 15 -5.70 17.33 -15.84
C TYR A 15 -5.02 15.96 -15.95
N ARG A 16 -5.75 14.87 -15.64
CA ARG A 16 -5.25 13.49 -15.82
C ARG A 16 -5.02 13.17 -17.30
N LEU A 17 -5.95 13.55 -18.16
CA LEU A 17 -5.83 13.37 -19.61
C LEU A 17 -4.63 14.16 -20.16
N LEU A 18 -4.48 15.43 -19.79
CA LEU A 18 -3.34 16.27 -20.14
C LEU A 18 -2.03 15.67 -19.62
N LYS A 19 -2.02 15.19 -18.38
CA LYS A 19 -0.85 14.53 -17.79
C LYS A 19 -0.48 13.26 -18.57
N VAL A 20 -1.46 12.42 -18.92
CA VAL A 20 -1.26 11.22 -19.74
C VAL A 20 -0.80 11.61 -21.15
N MET A 21 -1.41 12.62 -21.78
CA MET A 21 -1.01 13.10 -23.10
C MET A 21 0.40 13.73 -23.08
N THR A 22 0.71 14.49 -22.04
CA THR A 22 2.06 15.07 -21.84
C THR A 22 3.10 13.96 -21.63
N TYR A 23 2.79 12.96 -20.84
CA TYR A 23 3.64 11.78 -20.70
C TYR A 23 3.75 11.00 -22.02
N ARG A 24 2.65 10.82 -22.76
CA ARG A 24 2.68 10.20 -24.11
C ARG A 24 3.57 10.97 -25.08
N ILE A 25 3.46 12.28 -25.14
CA ILE A 25 4.27 13.13 -26.04
C ILE A 25 5.75 13.12 -25.58
N ILE A 26 6.00 13.22 -24.29
CA ILE A 26 7.37 13.27 -23.75
C ILE A 26 8.09 11.95 -23.94
N PHE A 27 7.42 10.81 -23.73
CA PHE A 27 8.09 9.50 -23.69
C PHE A 27 7.91 8.66 -24.96
N SER A 28 6.96 8.99 -25.87
CA SER A 28 6.83 8.35 -27.19
C SER A 28 7.73 8.94 -28.27
N THR A 29 8.40 10.06 -27.97
CA THR A 29 9.28 10.76 -28.91
C THR A 29 10.67 10.96 -28.27
N PRO A 30 11.73 11.22 -29.05
CA PRO A 30 13.05 11.58 -28.52
C PRO A 30 13.06 12.83 -27.60
N ILE A 31 11.91 13.51 -27.46
CA ILE A 31 11.72 14.71 -26.63
C ILE A 31 12.09 14.47 -25.16
N TYR A 32 11.89 13.26 -24.62
CA TYR A 32 12.34 12.96 -23.25
C TYR A 32 13.86 13.15 -23.08
N LYS A 33 14.66 12.87 -24.14
CA LYS A 33 16.11 13.12 -24.15
C LYS A 33 16.48 14.60 -24.14
N ILE A 34 15.57 15.48 -24.59
CA ILE A 34 15.74 16.92 -24.59
C ILE A 34 15.32 17.51 -23.22
N ILE A 35 14.24 16.97 -22.64
CA ILE A 35 13.69 17.45 -21.37
C ILE A 35 14.49 16.88 -20.18
N TYR A 36 15.02 15.65 -20.32
CA TYR A 36 15.83 14.96 -19.31
C TYR A 36 17.17 14.54 -19.93
N PRO A 37 18.07 15.51 -20.19
CA PRO A 37 19.31 15.26 -20.91
C PRO A 37 20.40 14.56 -20.09
N HIS A 38 20.05 14.09 -18.87
CA HIS A 38 21.03 13.49 -17.99
C HIS A 38 21.59 12.21 -18.64
N LYS A 39 22.90 12.22 -18.84
CA LYS A 39 23.63 11.00 -19.16
C LYS A 39 23.80 10.18 -17.89
N ILE A 40 23.99 8.89 -18.03
CA ILE A 40 24.17 8.00 -16.88
C ILE A 40 25.31 8.49 -15.97
N ASP A 41 26.39 9.02 -16.54
CA ASP A 41 27.55 9.57 -15.83
C ASP A 41 27.23 10.79 -14.93
N THR A 42 26.08 11.44 -15.14
CA THR A 42 25.63 12.53 -14.24
C THR A 42 24.80 12.02 -13.07
N VAL A 43 24.36 10.76 -13.14
CA VAL A 43 23.57 10.09 -12.09
C VAL A 43 24.44 9.15 -11.29
N ILE A 44 25.37 8.46 -11.92
CA ILE A 44 26.26 7.47 -11.32
C ILE A 44 27.72 7.99 -11.43
N ASP A 45 28.40 8.05 -10.29
CA ASP A 45 29.84 8.22 -10.22
C ASP A 45 30.44 6.83 -9.99
N ASN A 46 31.19 6.33 -10.98
CA ASN A 46 31.77 4.98 -10.94
C ASN A 46 32.81 4.78 -9.80
N ASN A 47 33.28 5.85 -9.20
CA ASN A 47 34.17 5.80 -8.04
C ASN A 47 33.41 5.65 -6.71
N LYS A 48 32.10 5.83 -6.72
CA LYS A 48 31.24 5.68 -5.55
C LYS A 48 30.57 4.32 -5.53
N LYS A 49 30.26 3.87 -4.31
CA LYS A 49 29.48 2.67 -4.07
C LYS A 49 28.07 3.07 -3.64
N TYR A 50 27.06 2.49 -4.26
CA TYR A 50 25.66 2.84 -4.05
C TYR A 50 24.86 1.71 -3.46
N ARG A 51 23.78 2.06 -2.76
CA ARG A 51 22.66 1.16 -2.44
C ARG A 51 21.59 1.31 -3.52
N LEU A 52 21.20 0.22 -4.17
CA LEU A 52 20.08 0.23 -5.12
C LEU A 52 18.78 -0.08 -4.38
N VAL A 53 17.81 0.83 -4.45
CA VAL A 53 16.49 0.66 -3.86
C VAL A 53 15.46 0.55 -4.98
N VAL A 54 14.89 -0.63 -5.14
CA VAL A 54 13.86 -0.93 -6.14
C VAL A 54 12.50 -0.57 -5.55
N CYS A 55 11.81 0.37 -6.15
CA CYS A 55 10.54 0.88 -5.60
C CYS A 55 9.58 1.35 -6.70
N HIS A 56 8.37 1.69 -6.29
CA HIS A 56 7.38 2.33 -7.16
C HIS A 56 7.19 3.81 -6.80
N ASN A 57 6.59 4.55 -7.71
CA ASN A 57 6.30 5.98 -7.52
C ASN A 57 4.86 6.24 -7.04
N ARG A 58 4.25 5.25 -6.36
CA ARG A 58 2.91 5.34 -5.78
C ARG A 58 3.04 5.76 -4.31
N GLY A 59 2.14 6.60 -3.83
CA GLY A 59 2.09 7.00 -2.43
C GLY A 59 1.65 5.87 -1.49
N GLY A 60 1.04 6.22 -0.38
CA GLY A 60 0.55 5.28 0.63
C GLY A 60 1.62 4.84 1.62
N GLY A 61 1.39 3.72 2.30
CA GLY A 61 2.29 3.21 3.34
C GLY A 61 3.71 2.96 2.86
N THR A 62 3.87 2.38 1.67
CA THR A 62 5.19 2.16 1.05
C THR A 62 5.91 3.48 0.76
N GLY A 63 5.18 4.51 0.31
CA GLY A 63 5.75 5.85 0.09
C GLY A 63 6.24 6.49 1.39
N SER A 64 5.49 6.35 2.48
CA SER A 64 5.89 6.81 3.81
C SER A 64 7.13 6.05 4.32
N TYR A 65 7.16 4.75 4.16
CA TYR A 65 8.32 3.93 4.50
C TYR A 65 9.57 4.36 3.74
N MET A 66 9.47 4.54 2.41
CA MET A 66 10.57 4.98 1.56
C MET A 66 11.13 6.33 2.02
N LYS A 67 10.25 7.30 2.30
CA LYS A 67 10.64 8.62 2.78
C LYS A 67 11.34 8.55 4.14
N ASN A 68 10.83 7.74 5.06
CA ASN A 68 11.37 7.64 6.42
C ASN A 68 12.71 6.90 6.45
N LYS A 69 12.85 5.84 5.64
CA LYS A 69 14.05 4.98 5.66
C LYS A 69 15.17 5.50 4.77
N TYR A 70 14.83 6.04 3.60
CA TYR A 70 15.83 6.37 2.57
C TYR A 70 15.84 7.86 2.19
N GLY A 71 14.88 8.67 2.68
CA GLY A 71 14.68 10.05 2.22
C GLY A 71 15.86 11.00 2.45
N ASN A 72 16.70 10.72 3.47
CA ASN A 72 17.89 11.50 3.80
C ASN A 72 19.18 10.65 3.76
N GLU A 73 19.11 9.43 3.21
CA GLU A 73 20.26 8.55 3.15
C GLU A 73 21.11 8.87 1.91
N PRO A 74 22.41 9.19 2.07
CA PRO A 74 23.28 9.45 0.94
C PRO A 74 23.67 8.16 0.22
N GLY A 75 24.02 8.27 -1.05
CA GLY A 75 24.49 7.15 -1.86
C GLY A 75 23.38 6.14 -2.21
N VAL A 76 22.13 6.57 -2.23
CA VAL A 76 21.00 5.75 -2.66
C VAL A 76 20.66 6.03 -4.13
N LEU A 77 20.51 4.97 -4.89
CA LEU A 77 19.92 4.99 -6.24
C LEU A 77 18.53 4.37 -6.19
N PHE A 78 17.50 5.16 -6.50
CA PHE A 78 16.15 4.66 -6.63
C PHE A 78 15.91 4.13 -8.04
N PHE A 79 15.64 2.84 -8.16
CA PHE A 79 15.24 2.21 -9.41
C PHE A 79 13.72 2.09 -9.47
N LYS A 80 13.14 2.71 -10.49
CA LYS A 80 11.67 2.79 -10.64
C LYS A 80 11.27 2.46 -12.07
N LYS A 81 10.02 1.98 -12.21
CA LYS A 81 9.32 1.90 -13.48
C LYS A 81 8.48 3.16 -13.68
N ILE A 82 8.52 3.72 -14.87
CA ILE A 82 7.70 4.85 -15.28
C ILE A 82 6.88 4.46 -16.51
N TYR A 83 5.58 4.67 -16.43
CA TYR A 83 4.69 4.40 -17.56
C TYR A 83 4.82 5.49 -18.61
N ALA A 84 5.18 5.12 -19.85
CA ALA A 84 5.31 6.02 -21.00
C ALA A 84 4.10 5.91 -21.87
N ALA A 85 3.09 5.42 -21.95
CA ALA A 85 1.88 5.22 -22.73
C ALA A 85 1.53 3.73 -22.90
N ASP A 86 0.32 3.45 -23.24
CA ASP A 86 -0.45 2.20 -23.23
C ASP A 86 0.29 0.85 -23.27
N LYS A 87 1.54 0.80 -23.66
CA LYS A 87 2.29 -0.45 -23.83
C LYS A 87 3.79 -0.33 -23.52
N ASP A 88 4.31 0.89 -23.49
CA ASP A 88 5.73 1.11 -23.27
C ASP A 88 5.99 1.65 -21.86
N TYR A 89 7.01 1.18 -21.23
CA TYR A 89 7.51 1.72 -19.98
C TYR A 89 9.02 1.95 -20.08
N LEU A 90 9.49 2.90 -19.29
CA LEU A 90 10.91 3.14 -19.08
C LEU A 90 11.27 2.72 -17.66
N TYR A 91 12.52 2.37 -17.50
CA TYR A 91 13.16 2.38 -16.21
C TYR A 91 13.80 3.73 -15.95
N CYS A 92 13.90 4.11 -14.68
CA CYS A 92 14.70 5.26 -14.29
C CYS A 92 15.56 4.93 -13.06
N LEU A 93 16.71 5.56 -13.02
CA LEU A 93 17.59 5.66 -11.88
C LEU A 93 17.57 7.11 -11.40
N GLU A 94 17.23 7.34 -10.14
CA GLU A 94 17.25 8.64 -9.47
C GLU A 94 18.27 8.58 -8.33
N ASN A 95 19.24 9.49 -8.34
CA ASN A 95 20.27 9.56 -7.32
C ASN A 95 19.80 10.46 -6.16
N SER A 96 19.85 9.96 -4.93
CA SER A 96 19.45 10.71 -3.72
C SER A 96 20.31 11.94 -3.44
N ASP A 97 21.60 11.93 -3.82
CA ASP A 97 22.55 12.99 -3.48
C ASP A 97 22.35 14.27 -4.31
N ASN A 98 22.02 14.10 -5.60
CA ASN A 98 21.94 15.23 -6.54
C ASN A 98 20.58 15.35 -7.25
N HIS A 99 19.67 14.41 -7.00
CA HIS A 99 18.33 14.34 -7.59
C HIS A 99 18.32 14.24 -9.13
N ASN A 100 19.44 13.89 -9.74
CA ASN A 100 19.51 13.62 -11.17
C ASN A 100 18.82 12.30 -11.49
N ILE A 101 18.14 12.26 -12.65
CA ILE A 101 17.37 11.10 -13.09
C ILE A 101 17.84 10.69 -14.49
N TYR A 102 18.15 9.41 -14.66
CA TYR A 102 18.42 8.80 -15.95
C TYR A 102 17.30 7.86 -16.35
N TYR A 103 16.71 8.08 -17.51
CA TYR A 103 15.65 7.24 -18.07
C TYR A 103 16.21 6.36 -19.18
N PHE A 104 15.81 5.10 -19.20
CA PHE A 104 16.26 4.16 -20.21
C PHE A 104 15.21 3.08 -20.54
N ASN A 105 15.34 2.53 -21.75
CA ASN A 105 14.48 1.46 -22.21
C ASN A 105 14.84 0.15 -21.46
N PRO A 106 13.86 -0.70 -21.07
CA PRO A 106 14.12 -1.99 -20.46
C PRO A 106 15.11 -2.89 -21.20
N SER A 107 15.17 -2.78 -22.55
CA SER A 107 16.15 -3.52 -23.36
C SER A 107 17.61 -3.12 -23.09
N LYS A 108 17.83 -1.99 -22.42
CA LYS A 108 19.14 -1.49 -22.03
C LYS A 108 19.54 -1.84 -20.60
N LEU A 109 18.73 -2.65 -19.92
CA LEU A 109 18.96 -2.99 -18.51
C LEU A 109 20.34 -3.64 -18.30
N SER A 110 20.74 -4.55 -19.19
CA SER A 110 22.04 -5.23 -19.13
C SER A 110 23.24 -4.32 -19.40
N ASP A 111 23.02 -3.16 -20.04
CA ASP A 111 24.09 -2.21 -20.37
C ASP A 111 24.37 -1.25 -19.20
N ILE A 112 23.59 -1.33 -18.11
CA ILE A 112 23.72 -0.47 -16.95
C ILE A 112 24.68 -1.11 -15.95
N GLU A 113 25.85 -0.52 -15.84
CA GLU A 113 26.87 -0.89 -14.85
C GLU A 113 26.85 0.08 -13.67
N ILE A 114 26.82 -0.44 -12.46
CA ILE A 114 26.78 0.33 -11.21
C ILE A 114 27.65 -0.38 -10.17
N ASN A 115 28.47 0.37 -9.47
CA ASN A 115 29.17 -0.16 -8.29
C ASN A 115 28.21 -0.18 -7.09
N LEU A 116 27.66 -1.36 -6.76
CA LEU A 116 26.66 -1.51 -5.69
C LEU A 116 27.28 -2.10 -4.41
N SER A 117 26.75 -1.64 -3.28
CA SER A 117 26.96 -2.27 -1.96
C SER A 117 25.92 -3.33 -1.66
N GLU A 118 24.67 -3.08 -2.03
CA GLU A 118 23.53 -3.95 -1.78
C GLU A 118 22.33 -3.53 -2.66
N ILE A 119 21.34 -4.41 -2.74
CA ILE A 119 20.06 -4.17 -3.40
C ILE A 119 18.93 -4.37 -2.39
N ASN A 120 18.07 -3.36 -2.24
CA ASN A 120 16.86 -3.43 -1.42
C ASN A 120 15.63 -3.40 -2.32
N ILE A 121 14.91 -4.50 -2.40
CA ILE A 121 13.68 -4.60 -3.19
C ILE A 121 12.51 -4.29 -2.27
N VAL A 122 12.02 -3.05 -2.33
CA VAL A 122 10.86 -2.58 -1.53
C VAL A 122 9.55 -2.86 -2.25
N ALA A 123 9.53 -2.70 -3.57
CA ALA A 123 8.37 -3.04 -4.39
C ALA A 123 8.78 -3.29 -5.83
N VAL A 124 8.15 -4.28 -6.46
CA VAL A 124 8.28 -4.57 -7.89
C VAL A 124 6.94 -4.27 -8.56
N GLU A 125 6.97 -3.48 -9.62
CA GLU A 125 5.75 -3.17 -10.36
C GLU A 125 5.25 -4.39 -11.17
N SER A 126 3.94 -4.63 -11.13
CA SER A 126 3.28 -5.83 -11.66
C SER A 126 3.50 -6.13 -13.16
N PHE A 127 3.90 -5.13 -13.92
CA PHE A 127 4.12 -5.31 -15.37
C PHE A 127 5.59 -5.28 -15.77
N MET A 128 6.50 -5.40 -14.81
CA MET A 128 7.92 -5.57 -15.08
C MET A 128 8.20 -6.98 -15.61
N SER A 129 9.12 -7.09 -16.54
CA SER A 129 9.63 -8.40 -16.96
C SER A 129 10.54 -8.95 -15.86
N LEU A 130 10.01 -9.84 -15.03
CA LEU A 130 10.68 -10.32 -13.81
C LEU A 130 12.02 -11.00 -14.11
N VAL A 131 12.05 -11.92 -15.07
CA VAL A 131 13.26 -12.73 -15.33
C VAL A 131 14.46 -11.88 -15.76
N PRO A 132 14.36 -10.95 -16.74
CA PRO A 132 15.46 -10.05 -17.08
C PRO A 132 15.88 -9.17 -15.89
N LEU A 133 14.93 -8.66 -15.11
CA LEU A 133 15.18 -7.83 -13.94
C LEU A 133 15.94 -8.61 -12.85
N PHE A 134 15.50 -9.82 -12.54
CA PHE A 134 16.16 -10.67 -11.54
C PHE A 134 17.55 -11.12 -11.98
N ASN A 135 17.74 -11.39 -13.26
CA ASN A 135 19.07 -11.69 -13.80
C ASN A 135 20.02 -10.50 -13.68
N TRP A 136 19.51 -9.29 -13.91
CA TRP A 136 20.29 -8.07 -13.73
C TRP A 136 20.67 -7.86 -12.26
N PHE A 137 19.75 -8.06 -11.31
CA PHE A 137 20.09 -7.98 -9.88
C PHE A 137 21.16 -9.00 -9.47
N LYS A 138 21.03 -10.25 -9.94
CA LYS A 138 22.00 -11.32 -9.63
C LYS A 138 23.39 -11.03 -10.18
N ALA A 139 23.49 -10.34 -11.32
CA ALA A 139 24.76 -10.03 -11.95
C ALA A 139 25.68 -9.12 -11.11
N PHE A 140 25.12 -8.32 -10.19
CA PHE A 140 25.91 -7.47 -9.29
C PHE A 140 26.62 -8.25 -8.17
N ASN A 141 26.22 -9.47 -7.88
CA ASN A 141 26.80 -10.33 -6.83
C ASN A 141 26.97 -9.62 -5.47
N VAL A 142 25.95 -8.89 -5.04
CA VAL A 142 25.88 -8.17 -3.75
C VAL A 142 24.69 -8.69 -2.94
N PRO A 143 24.65 -8.44 -1.61
CA PRO A 143 23.50 -8.79 -0.79
C PRO A 143 22.20 -8.21 -1.34
N ILE A 144 21.14 -9.03 -1.38
CA ILE A 144 19.80 -8.63 -1.82
C ILE A 144 18.83 -8.82 -0.65
N THR A 145 18.13 -7.74 -0.29
CA THR A 145 17.03 -7.77 0.69
C THR A 145 15.70 -7.57 -0.04
N TYR A 146 14.69 -8.35 0.32
CA TYR A 146 13.31 -8.18 -0.16
C TYR A 146 12.39 -7.78 1.00
N ASP A 147 11.64 -6.69 0.83
CA ASP A 147 10.68 -6.16 1.80
C ASP A 147 9.25 -6.50 1.34
N ILE A 148 8.48 -7.23 2.17
CA ILE A 148 7.10 -7.62 1.85
C ILE A 148 6.15 -6.44 2.14
N HIS A 149 6.08 -5.47 1.25
CA HIS A 149 5.12 -4.36 1.31
C HIS A 149 3.78 -4.69 0.66
N ASP A 150 3.78 -5.71 -0.18
CA ASP A 150 2.64 -6.29 -0.86
C ASP A 150 2.95 -7.76 -1.20
N TYR A 151 2.01 -8.45 -1.82
CA TYR A 151 2.18 -9.85 -2.20
C TYR A 151 2.42 -10.05 -3.70
N HIS A 152 3.07 -9.09 -4.38
CA HIS A 152 3.48 -9.23 -5.79
C HIS A 152 4.39 -10.44 -6.03
N CYS A 153 5.15 -10.86 -5.04
CA CYS A 153 5.92 -12.09 -5.16
C CYS A 153 5.02 -13.33 -5.34
N ILE A 154 3.80 -13.31 -4.82
CA ILE A 154 2.85 -14.41 -4.96
C ILE A 154 2.06 -14.27 -6.27
N TRP A 155 1.45 -13.09 -6.51
CA TRP A 155 0.70 -12.83 -7.72
C TRP A 155 0.69 -11.33 -8.09
N TYR A 156 0.41 -11.04 -9.37
CA TYR A 156 0.39 -9.65 -9.85
C TYR A 156 -0.71 -8.79 -9.20
N GLU A 157 -1.81 -9.39 -8.76
CA GLU A 157 -2.82 -8.75 -7.90
C GLU A 157 -2.36 -8.82 -6.45
N ALA A 158 -1.44 -7.93 -6.12
CA ALA A 158 -0.66 -7.93 -4.89
C ALA A 158 -1.48 -7.94 -3.58
N HIS A 159 -2.76 -7.65 -3.65
CA HIS A 159 -3.66 -7.65 -2.49
C HIS A 159 -4.66 -8.81 -2.51
N PHE A 160 -4.52 -9.76 -3.46
CA PHE A 160 -5.42 -10.90 -3.63
C PHE A 160 -6.89 -10.53 -3.83
N VAL A 161 -7.17 -9.36 -4.36
CA VAL A 161 -8.54 -8.89 -4.63
C VAL A 161 -8.73 -8.63 -6.10
N HIS A 162 -9.68 -9.35 -6.72
CA HIS A 162 -10.08 -9.15 -8.10
C HIS A 162 -11.56 -8.72 -8.13
N ASN A 163 -11.83 -7.54 -8.69
CA ASN A 163 -13.19 -6.97 -8.79
C ASN A 163 -13.97 -6.99 -7.45
N GLY A 164 -13.27 -6.73 -6.34
CA GLY A 164 -13.87 -6.69 -4.99
C GLY A 164 -14.04 -8.05 -4.30
N LYS A 165 -13.65 -9.13 -4.95
CA LYS A 165 -13.62 -10.48 -4.37
C LYS A 165 -12.20 -10.83 -3.94
N LEU A 166 -12.02 -11.26 -2.70
CA LEU A 166 -10.78 -11.87 -2.23
C LEU A 166 -10.57 -13.22 -2.95
N LEU A 167 -9.42 -13.38 -3.58
CA LEU A 167 -9.06 -14.60 -4.29
C LEU A 167 -8.64 -15.70 -3.30
N SER A 168 -9.22 -16.86 -3.42
CA SER A 168 -8.77 -18.07 -2.73
C SER A 168 -7.47 -18.60 -3.35
N LYS A 169 -6.82 -19.54 -2.68
CA LYS A 169 -5.64 -20.21 -3.21
C LYS A 169 -5.93 -20.90 -4.55
N ASP A 170 -7.10 -21.51 -4.70
CA ASP A 170 -7.53 -22.14 -5.94
C ASP A 170 -7.81 -21.10 -7.04
N ASP A 171 -8.44 -19.97 -6.72
CA ASP A 171 -8.62 -18.86 -7.65
C ASP A 171 -7.25 -18.37 -8.17
N LEU A 172 -6.25 -18.21 -7.29
CA LEU A 172 -4.89 -17.78 -7.65
C LEU A 172 -4.20 -18.80 -8.56
N GLN A 173 -4.24 -20.10 -8.22
CA GLN A 173 -3.59 -21.14 -9.00
C GLN A 173 -4.14 -21.25 -10.42
N ASN A 174 -5.42 -20.95 -10.61
CA ASN A 174 -6.08 -20.93 -11.92
C ASN A 174 -6.01 -19.56 -12.62
N SER A 175 -5.40 -18.55 -11.99
CA SER A 175 -5.34 -17.20 -12.52
C SER A 175 -4.35 -17.08 -13.68
N VAL A 176 -4.70 -16.20 -14.63
CA VAL A 176 -3.91 -15.90 -15.81
C VAL A 176 -3.90 -14.41 -16.06
N LEU A 177 -2.71 -13.81 -15.97
CA LEU A 177 -2.49 -12.43 -16.39
C LEU A 177 -2.42 -12.39 -17.93
N ARG A 178 -3.26 -11.54 -18.53
CA ARG A 178 -3.21 -11.23 -19.97
C ARG A 178 -2.79 -9.76 -20.12
N TYR A 179 -1.59 -9.55 -20.59
CA TYR A 179 -1.05 -8.21 -20.78
C TYR A 179 -0.35 -8.10 -22.14
N ILE A 180 -0.85 -7.22 -23.01
CA ILE A 180 -0.22 -6.85 -24.30
C ILE A 180 0.21 -8.06 -25.14
N GLY A 181 -0.71 -9.01 -25.35
CA GLY A 181 -0.39 -10.22 -26.13
C GLY A 181 0.43 -11.28 -25.38
N THR A 182 0.84 -11.00 -24.16
CA THR A 182 1.53 -11.96 -23.30
C THR A 182 0.53 -12.60 -22.34
N LYS A 183 0.63 -13.91 -22.19
CA LYS A 183 -0.13 -14.69 -21.22
C LYS A 183 0.83 -15.24 -20.19
N ILE A 184 0.65 -14.84 -18.92
CA ILE A 184 1.46 -15.32 -17.79
C ILE A 184 0.53 -16.07 -16.84
N THR A 185 0.81 -17.33 -16.57
CA THR A 185 0.09 -18.13 -15.58
C THR A 185 0.64 -17.91 -14.18
N PHE A 186 -0.15 -18.24 -13.17
CA PHE A 186 0.32 -18.26 -11.77
C PHE A 186 1.61 -19.08 -11.63
N ALA A 187 1.67 -20.28 -12.22
CA ALA A 187 2.84 -21.14 -12.15
C ALA A 187 4.11 -20.49 -12.74
N GLN A 188 3.97 -19.76 -13.85
CA GLN A 188 5.10 -19.04 -14.46
C GLN A 188 5.56 -17.86 -13.59
N TRP A 189 4.62 -17.13 -12.99
CA TRP A 189 4.90 -16.04 -12.07
C TRP A 189 5.62 -16.55 -10.82
N HIS A 190 5.04 -17.56 -10.18
CA HIS A 190 5.59 -18.20 -8.99
C HIS A 190 6.99 -18.77 -9.25
N LYS A 191 7.18 -19.45 -10.40
CA LYS A 191 8.49 -19.99 -10.77
C LYS A 191 9.56 -18.91 -10.90
N ALA A 192 9.24 -17.75 -11.47
CA ALA A 192 10.21 -16.66 -11.59
C ALA A 192 10.74 -16.19 -10.22
N TRP A 193 9.87 -16.11 -9.20
CA TRP A 193 10.25 -15.78 -7.84
C TRP A 193 10.98 -16.93 -7.13
N MET A 194 10.53 -18.17 -7.31
CA MET A 194 11.24 -19.35 -6.79
C MET A 194 12.68 -19.43 -7.30
N ASP A 195 12.91 -19.13 -8.58
CA ASP A 195 14.26 -19.10 -9.18
C ASP A 195 15.10 -17.89 -8.71
N PHE A 196 14.46 -16.87 -8.13
CA PHE A 196 15.13 -15.67 -7.64
C PHE A 196 15.45 -15.70 -6.14
N PHE A 197 14.56 -16.22 -5.29
CA PHE A 197 14.75 -16.21 -3.83
C PHE A 197 16.00 -16.89 -3.30
N PRO A 198 16.64 -17.89 -3.96
CA PRO A 198 17.95 -18.38 -3.56
C PRO A 198 19.02 -17.28 -3.45
N SER A 199 18.96 -16.25 -4.33
CA SER A 199 19.89 -15.11 -4.32
C SER A 199 19.52 -14.00 -3.34
N VAL A 200 18.33 -14.04 -2.74
CA VAL A 200 17.91 -13.10 -1.69
C VAL A 200 18.51 -13.54 -0.35
N THR A 201 19.27 -12.65 0.30
CA THR A 201 19.94 -12.92 1.56
C THR A 201 19.02 -12.77 2.77
N LYS A 202 18.05 -11.85 2.68
CA LYS A 202 17.11 -11.53 3.76
C LYS A 202 15.77 -11.13 3.20
N ILE A 203 14.70 -11.56 3.86
CA ILE A 203 13.32 -11.15 3.57
C ILE A 203 12.76 -10.47 4.83
N ASN A 204 12.28 -9.23 4.70
CA ASN A 204 11.62 -8.53 5.79
C ASN A 204 10.11 -8.63 5.63
N ALA A 205 9.44 -9.14 6.65
CA ALA A 205 7.99 -9.00 6.84
C ALA A 205 7.71 -7.94 7.91
N PHE A 206 6.54 -7.32 7.88
CA PHE A 206 6.19 -6.26 8.83
C PHE A 206 5.12 -6.69 9.84
N SER A 207 4.66 -7.95 9.74
CA SER A 207 3.76 -8.63 10.68
C SER A 207 3.98 -10.14 10.61
N GLU A 208 3.58 -10.85 11.65
CA GLU A 208 3.60 -12.33 11.64
C GLU A 208 2.63 -12.88 10.58
N SER A 209 1.49 -12.24 10.39
CA SER A 209 0.54 -12.57 9.32
C SER A 209 1.19 -12.51 7.94
N SER A 210 2.00 -11.49 7.64
CA SER A 210 2.72 -11.38 6.36
C SER A 210 3.76 -12.47 6.19
N LYS A 211 4.49 -12.81 7.26
CA LYS A 211 5.42 -13.94 7.27
C LYS A 211 4.70 -15.25 6.99
N GLN A 212 3.57 -15.48 7.66
CA GLN A 212 2.76 -16.69 7.46
C GLN A 212 2.28 -16.79 6.02
N ILE A 213 1.66 -15.74 5.46
CA ILE A 213 1.18 -15.72 4.08
C ILE A 213 2.34 -16.00 3.11
N PHE A 214 3.48 -15.35 3.28
CA PHE A 214 4.64 -15.61 2.43
C PHE A 214 5.09 -17.09 2.52
N SER A 215 5.21 -17.62 3.74
CA SER A 215 5.71 -18.97 3.99
C SER A 215 4.78 -20.07 3.47
N GLU A 216 3.47 -19.82 3.35
CA GLU A 216 2.51 -20.73 2.73
C GLU A 216 2.77 -20.95 1.22
N TYR A 217 3.32 -19.95 0.54
CA TYR A 217 3.65 -20.04 -0.89
C TYR A 217 5.12 -20.36 -1.15
N TYR A 218 6.00 -20.01 -0.23
CA TYR A 218 7.46 -20.15 -0.35
C TYR A 218 8.07 -20.78 0.92
N PRO A 219 7.67 -22.02 1.28
CA PRO A 219 8.10 -22.66 2.53
C PRO A 219 9.62 -22.85 2.61
N ASP A 220 10.30 -23.09 1.48
CA ASP A 220 11.75 -23.28 1.42
C ASP A 220 12.55 -22.02 1.79
N PHE A 221 11.89 -20.86 1.85
CA PHE A 221 12.52 -19.57 2.18
C PHE A 221 11.99 -18.96 3.47
N ALA A 222 11.14 -19.67 4.22
CA ALA A 222 10.55 -19.18 5.47
C ALA A 222 11.61 -18.77 6.51
N ASP A 223 12.73 -19.46 6.57
CA ASP A 223 13.84 -19.17 7.49
C ASP A 223 14.57 -17.85 7.15
N LYS A 224 14.47 -17.36 5.92
CA LYS A 224 15.01 -16.05 5.53
C LYS A 224 14.13 -14.89 5.99
N VAL A 225 12.89 -15.16 6.43
CA VAL A 225 11.91 -14.12 6.79
C VAL A 225 12.12 -13.66 8.23
N GLN A 226 12.42 -12.38 8.37
CA GLN A 226 12.50 -11.69 9.66
C GLN A 226 11.34 -10.71 9.78
N VAL A 227 10.60 -10.77 10.90
CA VAL A 227 9.52 -9.83 11.18
C VAL A 227 10.10 -8.61 11.89
N THR A 228 9.96 -7.45 11.25
CA THR A 228 10.42 -6.16 11.76
C THR A 228 9.33 -5.13 11.51
N PRO A 229 8.40 -4.90 12.46
CA PRO A 229 7.34 -3.90 12.30
C PRO A 229 7.90 -2.50 11.98
N HIS A 230 7.11 -1.70 11.27
CA HIS A 230 7.49 -0.30 11.03
C HIS A 230 7.46 0.50 12.33
N SER A 231 8.35 1.50 12.45
CA SER A 231 8.30 2.48 13.53
C SER A 231 7.01 3.31 13.45
N LEU A 232 6.48 3.64 14.62
CA LEU A 232 5.34 4.53 14.82
C LEU A 232 5.74 5.89 15.38
N ASP A 233 7.03 6.22 15.40
CA ASP A 233 7.58 7.47 15.97
C ASP A 233 7.06 8.75 15.30
N TYR A 234 6.42 8.61 14.12
CA TYR A 234 5.78 9.72 13.42
C TYR A 234 4.45 10.15 14.04
N ILE A 235 3.82 9.29 14.87
CA ILE A 235 2.55 9.60 15.56
C ILE A 235 2.86 10.50 16.75
N LYS A 236 2.31 11.72 16.72
CA LYS A 236 2.52 12.75 17.77
C LYS A 236 1.23 13.11 18.50
N CYS A 237 0.07 12.56 18.09
CA CYS A 237 -1.19 12.75 18.79
C CYS A 237 -1.20 12.04 20.17
N GLY A 238 -2.10 12.47 21.02
CA GLY A 238 -2.34 11.86 22.33
C GLY A 238 -3.19 10.60 22.27
N THR A 239 -3.58 10.13 23.45
CA THR A 239 -4.57 9.06 23.64
C THR A 239 -5.89 9.64 24.14
N LEU A 240 -7.01 8.99 23.80
CA LEU A 240 -8.33 9.38 24.29
C LEU A 240 -8.38 9.26 25.82
N LYS A 241 -8.94 10.29 26.46
CA LYS A 241 -9.18 10.28 27.92
C LYS A 241 -10.32 9.33 28.30
N SER A 242 -11.31 9.24 27.43
CA SER A 242 -12.46 8.35 27.62
C SER A 242 -13.15 8.07 26.29
N ILE A 243 -13.80 6.91 26.19
CA ILE A 243 -14.65 6.59 25.05
C ILE A 243 -16.00 7.32 25.21
N PRO A 244 -16.49 8.05 24.17
CA PRO A 244 -17.82 8.66 24.19
C PRO A 244 -18.92 7.64 24.45
N GLU A 245 -19.97 8.05 25.19
CA GLU A 245 -21.09 7.14 25.61
C GLU A 245 -22.11 6.91 24.48
N LYS A 246 -22.22 7.89 23.57
CA LYS A 246 -23.07 7.75 22.38
C LYS A 246 -22.39 6.84 21.36
N PHE A 247 -23.12 5.84 20.84
CA PHE A 247 -22.61 4.98 19.77
C PHE A 247 -22.49 5.78 18.48
N THR A 248 -21.26 6.02 18.05
CA THR A 248 -20.91 6.79 16.84
C THR A 248 -19.78 6.07 16.11
N VAL A 249 -19.99 5.78 14.85
CA VAL A 249 -19.04 4.99 14.04
C VAL A 249 -18.10 5.89 13.26
N GLY A 250 -16.80 5.69 13.37
CA GLY A 250 -15.79 6.27 12.49
C GLY A 250 -15.33 5.27 11.43
N ILE A 251 -15.02 5.76 10.24
CA ILE A 251 -14.34 5.02 9.17
C ILE A 251 -13.15 5.87 8.73
N PHE A 252 -11.94 5.30 8.79
CA PHE A 252 -10.70 6.04 8.52
C PHE A 252 -9.90 5.42 7.37
N GLY A 253 -9.30 6.27 6.54
CA GLY A 253 -8.32 5.87 5.52
C GLY A 253 -8.66 6.26 4.08
N MET A 254 -7.83 5.78 3.15
CA MET A 254 -7.99 5.99 1.70
C MET A 254 -8.74 4.80 1.09
N ILE A 255 -10.06 4.83 1.13
CA ILE A 255 -10.96 3.73 0.74
C ILE A 255 -11.42 3.96 -0.71
N GLN A 256 -10.47 4.08 -1.63
CA GLN A 256 -10.74 4.37 -3.04
C GLN A 256 -10.76 3.12 -3.92
N ASP A 257 -10.23 2.00 -3.42
CA ASP A 257 -10.13 0.75 -4.16
C ASP A 257 -10.98 -0.35 -3.49
N PHE A 258 -11.29 -1.39 -4.25
CA PHE A 258 -12.09 -2.52 -3.77
C PHE A 258 -11.41 -3.30 -2.65
N ASP A 259 -10.10 -3.45 -2.72
CA ASP A 259 -9.27 -4.11 -1.71
C ASP A 259 -9.30 -3.40 -0.35
N LYS A 260 -9.47 -2.08 -0.36
CA LYS A 260 -9.68 -1.26 0.85
C LYS A 260 -11.13 -1.26 1.34
N GLY A 261 -11.99 -2.09 0.73
CA GLY A 261 -13.36 -2.31 1.19
C GLY A 261 -14.37 -1.26 0.75
N SER A 262 -14.14 -0.53 -0.36
CA SER A 262 -15.07 0.53 -0.80
C SER A 262 -16.48 0.03 -1.03
N SER A 263 -16.66 -1.18 -1.60
CA SER A 263 -17.97 -1.80 -1.79
C SER A 263 -18.64 -2.20 -0.48
N VAL A 264 -17.85 -2.65 0.49
CA VAL A 264 -18.35 -3.00 1.84
C VAL A 264 -18.82 -1.75 2.56
N VAL A 265 -18.03 -0.66 2.49
CA VAL A 265 -18.42 0.63 3.05
C VAL A 265 -19.72 1.11 2.43
N LYS A 266 -19.88 1.05 1.11
CA LYS A 266 -21.14 1.43 0.44
C LYS A 266 -22.32 0.65 1.02
N SER A 267 -22.21 -0.68 1.09
CA SER A 267 -23.25 -1.54 1.64
C SER A 267 -23.58 -1.21 3.09
N PHE A 268 -22.55 -0.98 3.93
CA PHE A 268 -22.73 -0.61 5.32
C PHE A 268 -23.36 0.79 5.49
N LEU A 269 -23.00 1.76 4.66
CA LEU A 269 -23.61 3.09 4.68
C LEU A 269 -25.10 3.05 4.28
N GLU A 270 -25.46 2.30 3.24
CA GLU A 270 -26.87 2.09 2.87
C GLU A 270 -27.67 1.42 4.00
N PHE A 271 -27.09 0.43 4.66
CA PHE A 271 -27.67 -0.22 5.83
C PHE A 271 -27.80 0.72 7.03
N SER A 272 -26.85 1.63 7.23
CA SER A 272 -26.80 2.59 8.34
C SER A 272 -27.71 3.82 8.11
N LYS A 273 -28.21 4.01 6.91
CA LYS A 273 -29.09 5.13 6.55
C LYS A 273 -30.29 5.20 7.47
N ASN A 274 -30.54 6.39 8.04
CA ASN A 274 -31.66 6.67 8.94
C ASN A 274 -31.67 5.82 10.24
N LYS A 275 -30.56 5.21 10.63
CA LYS A 275 -30.43 4.58 11.95
C LYS A 275 -30.14 5.63 13.03
N ASP A 276 -30.32 5.26 14.28
CA ASP A 276 -30.13 6.14 15.44
C ASP A 276 -28.64 6.19 15.88
N TYR A 277 -27.74 6.31 14.93
CA TYR A 277 -26.32 6.58 15.16
C TYR A 277 -25.70 7.31 13.97
N GLU A 278 -24.62 8.02 14.21
CA GLU A 278 -23.87 8.74 13.17
C GLU A 278 -22.72 7.93 12.64
N VAL A 279 -22.38 8.15 11.36
CA VAL A 279 -21.21 7.57 10.70
C VAL A 279 -20.35 8.69 10.11
N TYR A 280 -19.11 8.78 10.56
CA TYR A 280 -18.14 9.75 10.07
C TYR A 280 -17.08 9.05 9.18
N ILE A 281 -16.91 9.56 7.96
CA ILE A 281 -15.91 9.06 7.03
C ILE A 281 -14.74 10.05 6.98
N ASN A 282 -13.62 9.70 7.58
CA ASN A 282 -12.37 10.45 7.63
C ASN A 282 -11.37 9.84 6.64
N GLY A 283 -11.04 10.58 5.58
CA GLY A 283 -10.18 10.13 4.51
C GLY A 283 -10.80 10.34 3.14
N ALA A 284 -10.64 9.37 2.25
CA ALA A 284 -11.25 9.42 0.93
C ALA A 284 -12.01 8.13 0.63
N LEU A 285 -13.28 8.26 0.31
CA LEU A 285 -14.11 7.19 -0.21
C LEU A 285 -14.24 7.33 -1.72
N ARG A 286 -14.33 6.22 -2.40
CA ARG A 286 -14.65 6.15 -3.83
C ARG A 286 -16.00 6.81 -4.10
N GLN A 287 -16.07 7.69 -5.10
CA GLN A 287 -17.22 8.57 -5.32
C GLN A 287 -18.52 7.80 -5.57
N ASP A 288 -18.49 6.70 -6.33
CA ASP A 288 -19.64 5.84 -6.61
C ASP A 288 -20.07 4.96 -5.42
N CYS A 289 -19.34 5.06 -4.31
CA CYS A 289 -19.65 4.40 -3.03
C CYS A 289 -20.18 5.35 -1.96
N MET A 290 -20.30 6.65 -2.26
CA MET A 290 -20.88 7.62 -1.35
C MET A 290 -22.40 7.46 -1.27
N VAL A 291 -22.96 7.62 -0.07
CA VAL A 291 -24.38 7.50 0.25
C VAL A 291 -24.83 8.77 0.96
N GLU A 292 -25.88 9.41 0.46
CA GLU A 292 -26.44 10.61 1.08
C GLU A 292 -27.46 10.25 2.16
N ALA A 293 -27.20 10.69 3.39
CA ALA A 293 -28.13 10.59 4.53
C ALA A 293 -27.75 11.61 5.62
N GLN A 294 -28.72 12.01 6.46
CA GLN A 294 -28.49 13.02 7.50
C GLN A 294 -27.47 12.56 8.56
N ASN A 295 -27.43 11.27 8.84
CA ASN A 295 -26.55 10.66 9.83
C ASN A 295 -25.21 10.17 9.25
N ILE A 296 -24.87 10.48 8.00
CA ILE A 296 -23.61 10.15 7.34
C ILE A 296 -22.84 11.42 7.02
N LYS A 297 -21.61 11.53 7.50
CA LYS A 297 -20.77 12.73 7.39
C LYS A 297 -19.43 12.42 6.70
N TYR A 298 -19.08 13.18 5.66
CA TYR A 298 -17.81 13.05 4.92
C TYR A 298 -16.89 14.19 5.31
N MET A 299 -15.84 13.87 6.05
CA MET A 299 -14.93 14.85 6.65
C MET A 299 -13.69 15.16 5.79
N GLY A 300 -13.42 14.29 4.80
CA GLY A 300 -12.24 14.44 3.94
C GLY A 300 -10.95 13.94 4.62
N ARG A 301 -9.80 14.38 4.08
CA ARG A 301 -8.48 13.96 4.58
C ARG A 301 -8.21 14.51 5.97
N TYR A 302 -7.56 13.72 6.80
CA TYR A 302 -7.16 14.08 8.15
C TYR A 302 -5.63 14.02 8.31
N ASP A 303 -5.15 14.70 9.33
CA ASP A 303 -3.77 14.59 9.81
C ASP A 303 -3.74 13.64 11.00
N VAL A 304 -2.89 12.62 10.93
CA VAL A 304 -2.73 11.63 11.99
C VAL A 304 -2.32 12.25 13.33
N ASN A 305 -1.59 13.37 13.30
CA ASN A 305 -1.17 14.07 14.51
C ASN A 305 -2.29 14.83 15.24
N ASN A 306 -3.49 14.85 14.67
CA ASN A 306 -4.70 15.37 15.27
C ASN A 306 -5.79 14.28 15.45
N LEU A 307 -5.42 13.01 15.34
CA LEU A 307 -6.39 11.90 15.31
C LEU A 307 -7.19 11.79 16.61
N ASP A 308 -6.56 12.00 17.76
CA ASP A 308 -7.18 12.07 19.07
C ASP A 308 -8.29 13.14 19.12
N LYS A 309 -7.99 14.37 18.72
CA LYS A 309 -8.93 15.49 18.67
C LYS A 309 -10.07 15.26 17.68
N ILE A 310 -9.76 14.71 16.49
CA ILE A 310 -10.77 14.40 15.50
C ILE A 310 -11.79 13.41 16.04
N ILE A 311 -11.34 12.38 16.75
CA ILE A 311 -12.20 11.37 17.36
C ILE A 311 -13.04 11.98 18.48
N GLU A 312 -12.44 12.84 19.34
CA GLU A 312 -13.13 13.55 20.42
C GLU A 312 -14.17 14.53 19.87
N ASP A 313 -13.80 15.41 18.92
CA ASP A 313 -14.68 16.43 18.35
C ASP A 313 -15.86 15.86 17.58
N GLN A 314 -15.69 14.71 16.94
CA GLN A 314 -16.76 13.98 16.23
C GLN A 314 -17.53 13.03 17.13
N GLY A 315 -17.12 12.86 18.38
CA GLY A 315 -17.73 11.93 19.32
C GLY A 315 -17.67 10.46 18.89
N ILE A 316 -16.65 10.09 18.09
CA ILE A 316 -16.47 8.73 17.60
C ILE A 316 -16.15 7.79 18.76
N SER A 317 -16.99 6.76 18.94
CA SER A 317 -16.87 5.79 20.04
C SER A 317 -16.35 4.42 19.57
N VAL A 318 -16.40 4.15 18.28
CA VAL A 318 -15.89 2.90 17.67
C VAL A 318 -15.50 3.15 16.21
N VAL A 319 -14.50 2.44 15.72
CA VAL A 319 -14.06 2.54 14.32
C VAL A 319 -14.30 1.23 13.59
N PHE A 320 -14.89 1.34 12.41
CA PHE A 320 -14.94 0.28 11.41
C PHE A 320 -13.76 0.40 10.46
N PHE A 321 -12.90 -0.60 10.42
CA PHE A 321 -11.82 -0.70 9.46
C PHE A 321 -12.21 -1.69 8.35
N PRO A 322 -12.54 -1.22 7.13
CA PRO A 322 -13.25 -2.01 6.13
C PRO A 322 -12.36 -2.81 5.17
N SER A 323 -11.02 -2.72 5.27
CA SER A 323 -10.10 -3.40 4.35
C SER A 323 -10.36 -4.90 4.29
N VAL A 324 -10.60 -5.42 3.07
CA VAL A 324 -10.86 -6.85 2.82
C VAL A 324 -9.61 -7.59 2.35
N CYS A 325 -8.54 -6.87 1.99
CA CYS A 325 -7.27 -7.47 1.65
C CYS A 325 -6.41 -7.70 2.90
N PRO A 326 -5.53 -8.71 2.89
CA PRO A 326 -4.53 -8.87 3.94
C PRO A 326 -3.48 -7.77 3.84
N GLU A 327 -3.54 -6.78 4.73
CA GLU A 327 -2.51 -5.74 4.80
C GLU A 327 -1.22 -6.30 5.41
N THR A 328 -0.09 -5.80 4.94
CA THR A 328 1.23 -6.28 5.42
C THR A 328 1.64 -5.64 6.74
N PHE A 329 1.13 -4.43 7.06
CA PHE A 329 1.40 -3.75 8.34
C PHE A 329 0.18 -3.05 8.92
N SER A 330 -0.64 -2.39 8.11
CA SER A 330 -1.81 -1.57 8.53
C SER A 330 -1.44 -0.40 9.44
N TYR A 331 -0.96 0.70 8.83
CA TYR A 331 -0.65 1.94 9.54
C TYR A 331 -1.88 2.50 10.26
N THR A 332 -3.02 2.60 9.57
CA THR A 332 -4.26 3.16 10.13
C THR A 332 -4.72 2.41 11.39
N ILE A 333 -4.66 1.07 11.40
CA ILE A 333 -4.97 0.29 12.63
C ILE A 333 -3.98 0.62 13.75
N SER A 334 -2.69 0.76 13.44
CA SER A 334 -1.69 1.11 14.45
C SER A 334 -1.94 2.49 15.05
N GLU A 335 -2.32 3.46 14.22
CA GLU A 335 -2.68 4.82 14.60
C GLU A 335 -3.93 4.84 15.51
N LEU A 336 -4.97 4.09 15.15
CA LEU A 336 -6.20 3.98 15.93
C LEU A 336 -5.98 3.29 17.28
N ILE A 337 -5.17 2.22 17.32
CA ILE A 337 -4.78 1.53 18.57
C ILE A 337 -3.95 2.47 19.46
N HIS A 338 -3.04 3.26 18.89
CA HIS A 338 -2.25 4.26 19.62
C HIS A 338 -3.15 5.28 20.32
N VAL A 339 -4.16 5.80 19.63
CA VAL A 339 -5.12 6.74 20.20
C VAL A 339 -6.03 6.09 21.24
N GLY A 340 -6.23 4.78 21.18
CA GLY A 340 -7.01 4.03 22.17
C GLY A 340 -8.49 3.93 21.84
N VAL A 341 -8.92 4.14 20.59
CA VAL A 341 -10.32 4.00 20.18
C VAL A 341 -10.68 2.53 19.92
N PRO A 342 -11.88 2.04 20.31
CA PRO A 342 -12.37 0.72 19.94
C PRO A 342 -12.40 0.50 18.42
N VAL A 343 -11.97 -0.66 17.94
CA VAL A 343 -11.84 -0.96 16.50
C VAL A 343 -12.40 -2.33 16.16
N ALA A 344 -13.16 -2.42 15.07
CA ALA A 344 -13.54 -3.69 14.46
C ALA A 344 -13.01 -3.78 13.01
N CYS A 345 -12.45 -4.94 12.64
CA CYS A 345 -11.94 -5.22 11.30
C CYS A 345 -12.22 -6.67 10.88
N PHE A 346 -12.10 -6.97 9.59
CA PHE A 346 -12.20 -8.34 9.08
C PHE A 346 -11.01 -9.20 9.51
N ASN A 347 -11.24 -10.52 9.59
CA ASN A 347 -10.24 -11.52 9.98
C ASN A 347 -9.24 -11.79 8.85
N THR A 348 -8.38 -10.84 8.55
CA THR A 348 -7.37 -10.97 7.50
C THR A 348 -6.16 -10.07 7.76
N GLY A 349 -4.96 -10.54 7.41
CA GLY A 349 -3.73 -9.76 7.40
C GLY A 349 -3.29 -9.17 8.74
N ALA A 350 -2.38 -8.22 8.68
CA ALA A 350 -1.82 -7.54 9.85
C ALA A 350 -2.87 -6.75 10.66
N GLN A 351 -3.95 -6.29 10.03
CA GLN A 351 -5.04 -5.62 10.74
C GLN A 351 -5.73 -6.55 11.74
N ALA A 352 -6.01 -7.79 11.33
CA ALA A 352 -6.61 -8.78 12.23
C ALA A 352 -5.65 -9.18 13.36
N GLU A 353 -4.38 -9.40 13.04
CA GLU A 353 -3.34 -9.69 14.03
C GLU A 353 -3.27 -8.62 15.13
N LYS A 354 -3.28 -7.34 14.74
CA LYS A 354 -3.21 -6.23 15.70
C LYS A 354 -4.50 -6.07 16.50
N VAL A 355 -5.66 -6.16 15.83
CA VAL A 355 -6.96 -5.96 16.47
C VAL A 355 -7.30 -7.11 17.43
N SER A 356 -6.93 -8.36 17.12
CA SER A 356 -7.14 -9.49 18.02
C SER A 356 -6.32 -9.39 19.32
N ASN A 357 -5.16 -8.72 19.27
CA ASN A 357 -4.30 -8.48 20.44
C ASN A 357 -4.63 -7.15 21.15
N TYR A 358 -5.58 -6.39 20.66
CA TYR A 358 -5.98 -5.10 21.23
C TYR A 358 -7.18 -5.27 22.16
N LYS A 359 -7.07 -4.76 23.39
CA LYS A 359 -8.12 -4.91 24.43
C LYS A 359 -9.51 -4.42 24.01
N PHE A 360 -9.60 -3.44 23.11
CA PHE A 360 -10.85 -2.89 22.57
C PHE A 360 -11.08 -3.32 21.11
N GLY A 361 -10.39 -4.36 20.67
CA GLY A 361 -10.49 -4.92 19.34
C GLY A 361 -11.61 -5.94 19.19
N GLU A 362 -12.23 -6.00 18.02
CA GLU A 362 -13.20 -7.01 17.64
C GLU A 362 -12.96 -7.50 16.22
N ILE A 363 -13.05 -8.79 15.98
CA ILE A 363 -12.86 -9.40 14.67
C ILE A 363 -14.20 -9.72 14.03
N ILE A 364 -14.47 -9.12 12.89
CA ILE A 364 -15.65 -9.39 12.06
C ILE A 364 -15.42 -10.69 11.31
N GLN A 365 -16.21 -11.71 11.63
CA GLN A 365 -16.02 -13.07 11.09
C GLN A 365 -16.60 -13.24 9.68
N LYS A 366 -17.65 -12.49 9.35
CA LYS A 366 -18.34 -12.62 8.05
C LYS A 366 -18.69 -11.24 7.48
N PRO A 367 -18.58 -11.05 6.15
CA PRO A 367 -18.94 -9.79 5.50
C PRO A 367 -20.47 -9.65 5.37
N GLY A 368 -21.13 -9.16 6.43
CA GLY A 368 -22.57 -8.87 6.44
C GLY A 368 -22.84 -7.65 7.30
N ASN A 369 -23.77 -6.78 6.91
CA ASN A 369 -23.99 -5.50 7.59
C ASN A 369 -24.42 -5.66 9.06
N GLU A 370 -25.24 -6.67 9.36
CA GLU A 370 -25.65 -6.98 10.74
C GLU A 370 -24.47 -7.51 11.56
N GLU A 371 -23.63 -8.34 11.00
CA GLU A 371 -22.44 -8.85 11.69
C GLU A 371 -21.40 -7.71 11.91
N ILE A 372 -21.24 -6.82 10.93
CA ILE A 372 -20.40 -5.62 11.08
C ILE A 372 -20.94 -4.77 12.24
N LEU A 373 -22.24 -4.45 12.25
CA LEU A 373 -22.85 -3.64 13.31
C LEU A 373 -22.70 -4.30 14.69
N LYS A 374 -22.96 -5.60 14.79
CA LYS A 374 -22.80 -6.37 16.03
C LYS A 374 -21.36 -6.33 16.54
N SER A 375 -20.39 -6.53 15.65
CA SER A 375 -18.96 -6.46 16.02
C SER A 375 -18.54 -5.06 16.47
N LEU A 376 -19.08 -4.00 15.83
CA LEU A 376 -18.86 -2.63 16.28
C LEU A 376 -19.45 -2.37 17.67
N GLN A 377 -20.66 -2.86 17.92
CA GLN A 377 -21.28 -2.76 19.24
C GLN A 377 -20.48 -3.51 20.31
N ASN A 378 -19.95 -4.70 20.00
CA ASN A 378 -19.10 -5.44 20.93
C ASN A 378 -17.80 -4.68 21.24
N ALA A 379 -17.11 -4.15 20.22
CA ALA A 379 -15.90 -3.34 20.41
C ALA A 379 -16.20 -2.09 21.28
N PHE A 380 -17.29 -1.40 20.98
CA PHE A 380 -17.75 -0.25 21.75
C PHE A 380 -17.99 -0.60 23.23
N GLN A 381 -18.67 -1.70 23.53
CA GLN A 381 -18.91 -2.15 24.92
C GLN A 381 -17.60 -2.49 25.64
N LYS A 382 -16.63 -3.10 24.96
CA LYS A 382 -15.28 -3.31 25.53
C LYS A 382 -14.63 -1.98 25.93
N GLY A 383 -14.79 -0.94 25.10
CA GLY A 383 -14.27 0.40 25.38
C GLY A 383 -14.92 1.07 26.59
N LEU A 384 -16.24 0.95 26.75
CA LEU A 384 -16.97 1.51 27.87
C LEU A 384 -16.67 0.80 29.21
N ASN A 385 -16.56 -0.53 29.21
CA ASN A 385 -16.35 -1.32 30.41
C ASN A 385 -14.98 -1.07 31.08
N CYS A 386 -14.01 -0.54 30.35
CA CYS A 386 -12.71 -0.19 30.93
C CYS A 386 -12.69 1.08 31.79
N LYS A 387 -13.80 1.85 31.80
CA LYS A 387 -13.98 2.99 32.73
C LYS A 387 -14.22 2.56 34.20
N ASN A 388 -14.57 1.30 34.40
CA ASN A 388 -15.01 0.79 35.71
C ASN A 388 -13.93 -0.07 36.39
N GLN A 389 -12.72 -0.14 35.86
CA GLN A 389 -11.54 -0.76 36.48
C GLN A 389 -10.43 0.27 36.71
#